data_b185baee22b87564cf765ea6b343248e
#
_entry.id   b185baee22b87564cf765ea6b343248e
#
_cell.length_a   1.000
_cell.length_b   1.000
_cell.length_c   1.000
_cell.angle_alpha   90.00
_cell.angle_beta   90.00
_cell.angle_gamma   90.00
#
_symmetry.space_group_name_H-M   'P 1'
#
loop_
_entity.id
_entity.type
_entity.pdbx_description
1 polymer ?
#
loop_
_entity_poly.entity_id
_entity_poly.type
_entity_poly.pdbx_seq_one_letter_code
_entity_poly.pdbx_strand_id
1 'polypeptide(L)'
;FSALIITHRIGECIMKELTKQIKEKSFHKVYLLTGDEPYLVLQAKHMLKNAMIKEGDTMNYAAFTDGKIDLNTLQELAFTYPFFSEKRLLLLDGTGILKTGKDEFVSIMENMPETTCIIICEPEVDKRSKVYKWIKKNGYVGEFLKKNQTEKVLLRWIAALLGKEKKQI
;
A
#
# COMPACT_ATOMS: atom_id res chain seq x y z
N PHE A 1 9.42 18.76 20.44
CA PHE A 1 8.70 17.76 21.28
C PHE A 1 7.36 17.36 20.65
N SER A 2 6.57 18.33 20.25
CA SER A 2 5.26 18.06 19.60
C SER A 2 5.40 17.45 18.21
N ALA A 3 6.41 17.82 17.43
CA ALA A 3 6.66 17.27 16.09
C ALA A 3 7.05 15.79 16.14
N LEU A 4 7.83 15.37 17.13
CA LEU A 4 8.26 13.97 17.33
C LEU A 4 7.08 13.07 17.75
N ILE A 5 6.16 13.58 18.56
CA ILE A 5 4.97 12.86 19.00
C ILE A 5 3.98 12.71 17.83
N ILE A 6 3.84 13.76 17.00
CA ILE A 6 2.95 13.76 15.83
C ILE A 6 3.44 12.77 14.77
N THR A 7 4.76 12.73 14.52
CA THR A 7 5.35 11.84 13.50
C THR A 7 5.36 10.37 13.91
N HIS A 8 5.50 10.08 15.22
CA HIS A 8 5.33 8.73 15.75
C HIS A 8 3.88 8.24 15.55
N ARG A 9 2.92 9.12 15.81
CA ARG A 9 1.51 8.81 15.60
C ARG A 9 1.15 8.55 14.14
N ILE A 10 1.87 9.12 13.19
CA ILE A 10 1.58 8.92 11.76
C ILE A 10 1.86 7.48 11.32
N GLY A 11 3.03 6.91 11.65
CA GLY A 11 3.36 5.53 11.29
C GLY A 11 2.46 4.51 11.99
N GLU A 12 2.22 4.66 13.28
CA GLU A 12 1.27 3.83 14.04
C GLU A 12 -0.16 4.02 13.54
N CYS A 13 -0.53 5.25 13.19
CA CYS A 13 -1.84 5.57 12.68
C CYS A 13 -2.11 4.88 11.34
N ILE A 14 -1.12 4.87 10.44
CA ILE A 14 -1.22 4.17 9.15
C ILE A 14 -1.44 2.67 9.38
N MET A 15 -0.65 2.02 10.23
CA MET A 15 -0.78 0.59 10.49
C MET A 15 -2.10 0.24 11.18
N LYS A 16 -2.55 1.05 12.13
CA LYS A 16 -3.85 0.90 12.78
C LYS A 16 -5.00 1.05 11.80
N GLU A 17 -4.91 2.04 10.92
CA GLU A 17 -5.93 2.29 9.92
C GLU A 17 -6.01 1.15 8.90
N LEU A 18 -4.87 0.64 8.42
CA LEU A 18 -4.83 -0.53 7.55
C LEU A 18 -5.44 -1.76 8.24
N THR A 19 -5.10 -1.99 9.50
CA THR A 19 -5.67 -3.08 10.29
C THR A 19 -7.19 -2.95 10.41
N LYS A 20 -7.68 -1.75 10.64
CA LYS A 20 -9.11 -1.47 10.72
C LYS A 20 -9.81 -1.75 9.38
N GLN A 21 -9.25 -1.27 8.27
CA GLN A 21 -9.77 -1.52 6.93
C GLN A 21 -9.85 -3.02 6.63
N ILE A 22 -8.82 -3.77 7.03
CA ILE A 22 -8.78 -5.23 6.87
C ILE A 22 -9.88 -5.91 7.67
N LYS A 23 -10.08 -5.53 8.93
CA LYS A 23 -11.13 -6.08 9.79
C LYS A 23 -12.53 -5.81 9.26
N GLU A 24 -12.75 -4.59 8.78
CA GLU A 24 -14.04 -4.15 8.26
C GLU A 24 -14.26 -4.56 6.79
N LYS A 25 -13.25 -5.12 6.14
CA LYS A 25 -13.23 -5.44 4.70
C LYS A 25 -13.57 -4.23 3.84
N SER A 26 -13.17 -3.04 4.29
CA SER A 26 -13.38 -1.77 3.57
C SER A 26 -12.11 -1.33 2.87
N PHE A 27 -11.82 -1.93 1.72
CA PHE A 27 -10.60 -1.67 0.97
C PHE A 27 -10.77 -0.52 -0.03
N HIS A 28 -9.71 0.28 -0.17
CA HIS A 28 -9.62 1.26 -1.25
C HIS A 28 -9.27 0.58 -2.57
N LYS A 29 -9.59 1.22 -3.68
CA LYS A 29 -9.22 0.71 -5.01
C LYS A 29 -7.72 0.78 -5.26
N VAL A 30 -7.06 1.81 -4.70
CA VAL A 30 -5.63 2.03 -4.91
C VAL A 30 -4.97 2.37 -3.56
N TYR A 31 -3.87 1.69 -3.30
CA TYR A 31 -2.98 1.95 -2.17
C TYR A 31 -1.61 2.37 -2.69
N LEU A 32 -1.10 3.49 -2.21
CA LEU A 32 0.28 3.91 -2.44
C LEU A 32 1.05 3.80 -1.14
N LEU A 33 2.02 2.89 -1.10
CA LEU A 33 2.91 2.70 0.04
C LEU A 33 4.28 3.22 -0.35
N THR A 34 4.74 4.25 0.34
CA THR A 34 5.97 4.96 0.01
C THR A 34 6.77 5.30 1.25
N GLY A 35 7.99 5.77 1.06
CA GLY A 35 8.87 6.21 2.12
C GLY A 35 10.19 5.48 2.14
N ASP A 36 11.07 5.90 3.03
CA ASP A 36 12.41 5.36 3.19
C ASP A 36 12.54 4.30 4.29
N GLU A 37 11.40 3.77 4.77
CA GLU A 37 11.32 2.63 5.68
C GLU A 37 10.84 1.38 4.94
N PRO A 38 11.73 0.66 4.23
CA PRO A 38 11.33 -0.46 3.38
C PRO A 38 10.69 -1.61 4.16
N TYR A 39 11.06 -1.81 5.41
CA TYR A 39 10.48 -2.86 6.25
C TYR A 39 8.99 -2.63 6.52
N LEU A 40 8.60 -1.39 6.85
CA LEU A 40 7.21 -1.05 7.11
C LEU A 40 6.37 -1.08 5.83
N VAL A 41 6.92 -0.63 4.72
CA VAL A 41 6.29 -0.74 3.41
C VAL A 41 6.02 -2.20 3.07
N LEU A 42 7.01 -3.07 3.31
CA LEU A 42 6.89 -4.51 3.07
C LEU A 42 5.81 -5.14 3.95
N GLN A 43 5.77 -4.79 5.24
CA GLN A 43 4.75 -5.28 6.16
C GLN A 43 3.34 -4.87 5.72
N ALA A 44 3.15 -3.60 5.40
CA ALA A 44 1.87 -3.08 4.94
C ALA A 44 1.41 -3.78 3.65
N LYS A 45 2.31 -3.96 2.71
CA LYS A 45 2.07 -4.69 1.47
C LYS A 45 1.60 -6.12 1.74
N HIS A 46 2.30 -6.86 2.60
CA HIS A 46 1.95 -8.23 2.93
C HIS A 46 0.62 -8.33 3.67
N MET A 47 0.34 -7.42 4.59
CA MET A 47 -0.93 -7.39 5.30
C MET A 47 -2.11 -7.22 4.35
N LEU A 48 -2.01 -6.27 3.42
CA LEU A 48 -3.07 -6.01 2.43
C LEU A 48 -3.23 -7.19 1.47
N LYS A 49 -2.13 -7.73 0.97
CA LYS A 49 -2.15 -8.89 0.08
C LYS A 49 -2.81 -10.09 0.74
N ASN A 50 -2.40 -10.44 1.96
CA ASN A 50 -2.92 -11.59 2.67
C ASN A 50 -4.40 -11.44 3.03
N ALA A 51 -4.85 -10.20 3.20
CA ALA A 51 -6.26 -9.92 3.48
C ALA A 51 -7.15 -10.04 2.25
N MET A 52 -6.63 -9.76 1.07
CA MET A 52 -7.40 -9.74 -0.18
C MET A 52 -7.30 -11.04 -0.98
N ILE A 53 -6.15 -11.70 -0.94
CA ILE A 53 -5.83 -12.86 -1.79
C ILE A 53 -5.53 -14.05 -0.90
N LYS A 54 -6.18 -15.18 -1.18
CA LYS A 54 -5.93 -16.43 -0.48
C LYS A 54 -4.55 -16.97 -0.82
N GLU A 55 -3.93 -17.64 0.14
CA GLU A 55 -2.65 -18.28 -0.08
C GLU A 55 -2.73 -19.27 -1.24
N GLY A 56 -1.76 -19.18 -2.16
CA GLY A 56 -1.71 -20.03 -3.35
C GLY A 56 -2.58 -19.58 -4.52
N ASP A 57 -3.37 -18.52 -4.36
CA ASP A 57 -4.18 -17.98 -5.46
C ASP A 57 -3.30 -17.19 -6.43
N THR A 58 -3.02 -17.77 -7.59
CA THR A 58 -2.26 -17.14 -8.68
C THR A 58 -3.17 -16.55 -9.77
N MET A 59 -4.45 -16.85 -9.72
CA MET A 59 -5.43 -16.39 -10.74
C MET A 59 -5.84 -14.93 -10.53
N ASN A 60 -5.97 -14.51 -9.28
CA ASN A 60 -6.47 -13.19 -8.91
C ASN A 60 -5.37 -12.24 -8.43
N TYR A 61 -4.13 -12.64 -8.58
CA TYR A 61 -2.97 -11.85 -8.14
C TYR A 61 -1.92 -11.79 -9.24
N ALA A 62 -1.45 -10.58 -9.54
CA ALA A 62 -0.32 -10.35 -10.43
C ALA A 62 0.62 -9.31 -9.80
N ALA A 63 1.91 -9.60 -9.82
CA ALA A 63 2.95 -8.72 -9.30
C ALA A 63 3.90 -8.31 -10.41
N PHE A 64 4.19 -7.01 -10.46
CA PHE A 64 5.16 -6.42 -11.37
C PHE A 64 6.25 -5.78 -10.53
N THR A 65 7.45 -6.31 -10.60
CA THR A 65 8.58 -5.85 -9.79
C THR A 65 9.70 -5.37 -10.69
N ASP A 66 10.30 -4.24 -10.32
CA ASP A 66 11.51 -3.69 -10.96
C ASP A 66 11.46 -3.62 -12.48
N GLY A 67 10.90 -2.58 -13.01
CA GLY A 67 10.88 -2.33 -14.43
C GLY A 67 9.60 -1.66 -14.91
N LYS A 68 9.66 -1.16 -16.14
CA LYS A 68 8.52 -0.49 -16.75
C LYS A 68 7.42 -1.49 -17.05
N ILE A 69 6.19 -1.12 -16.72
CA ILE A 69 5.02 -1.90 -17.05
C ILE A 69 4.35 -1.33 -18.31
N ASP A 70 3.87 -2.22 -19.17
CA ASP A 70 3.05 -1.83 -20.31
C ASP A 70 1.65 -1.47 -19.81
N LEU A 71 1.20 -0.25 -20.10
CA LEU A 71 -0.12 0.23 -19.66
C LEU A 71 -1.27 -0.55 -20.29
N ASN A 72 -1.10 -1.08 -21.50
CA ASN A 72 -2.13 -1.92 -22.13
C ASN A 72 -2.31 -3.23 -21.36
N THR A 73 -1.22 -3.87 -21.00
CA THR A 73 -1.24 -5.09 -20.16
C THR A 73 -1.87 -4.81 -18.80
N LEU A 74 -1.49 -3.70 -18.18
CA LEU A 74 -2.05 -3.28 -16.89
C LEU A 74 -3.55 -3.04 -17.00
N GLN A 75 -4.00 -2.38 -18.05
CA GLN A 75 -5.41 -2.12 -18.29
C GLN A 75 -6.21 -3.40 -18.45
N GLU A 76 -5.72 -4.34 -19.24
CA GLU A 76 -6.37 -5.65 -19.44
C GLU A 76 -6.54 -6.37 -18.10
N LEU A 77 -5.47 -6.42 -17.30
CA LEU A 77 -5.52 -7.07 -15.99
C LEU A 77 -6.43 -6.32 -15.01
N ALA A 78 -6.40 -5.00 -15.02
CA ALA A 78 -7.21 -4.18 -14.11
C ALA A 78 -8.71 -4.29 -14.39
N PHE A 79 -9.09 -4.45 -15.65
CA PHE A 79 -10.49 -4.58 -16.04
C PHE A 79 -11.03 -6.01 -16.01
N THR A 80 -10.17 -6.99 -15.73
CA THR A 80 -10.58 -8.38 -15.58
C THR A 80 -11.18 -8.62 -14.19
N TYR A 81 -12.39 -9.19 -14.15
CA TYR A 81 -13.04 -9.51 -12.89
C TYR A 81 -12.35 -10.68 -12.18
N PRO A 82 -12.43 -10.73 -10.83
CA PRO A 82 -11.81 -11.83 -10.09
C PRO A 82 -12.50 -13.17 -10.40
N PHE A 83 -11.69 -14.24 -10.35
CA PHE A 83 -12.12 -15.60 -10.62
C PHE A 83 -12.29 -16.35 -9.30
N PHE A 84 -13.52 -16.65 -8.93
CA PHE A 84 -13.87 -17.30 -7.65
C PHE A 84 -13.29 -16.60 -6.42
N SER A 85 -13.21 -15.25 -6.45
CA SER A 85 -12.69 -14.43 -5.36
C SER A 85 -13.44 -13.10 -5.32
N GLU A 86 -13.42 -12.45 -4.16
CA GLU A 86 -14.04 -11.13 -3.99
C GLU A 86 -13.19 -10.01 -4.60
N LYS A 87 -11.87 -10.19 -4.64
CA LYS A 87 -10.93 -9.16 -5.07
C LYS A 87 -9.89 -9.70 -6.04
N ARG A 88 -9.49 -8.84 -6.97
CA ARG A 88 -8.33 -9.02 -7.82
C ARG A 88 -7.27 -8.01 -7.42
N LEU A 89 -6.05 -8.45 -7.21
CA LEU A 89 -4.96 -7.61 -6.73
C LEU A 89 -3.84 -7.50 -7.76
N LEU A 90 -3.46 -6.28 -8.08
CA LEU A 90 -2.29 -5.96 -8.90
C LEU A 90 -1.28 -5.24 -8.02
N LEU A 91 -0.08 -5.79 -7.93
CA LEU A 91 1.02 -5.20 -7.18
C LEU A 91 2.04 -4.58 -8.14
N LEU A 92 2.30 -3.30 -7.97
CA LEU A 92 3.30 -2.56 -8.75
C LEU A 92 4.42 -2.11 -7.80
N ASP A 93 5.52 -2.83 -7.81
CA ASP A 93 6.64 -2.59 -6.89
C ASP A 93 7.87 -2.11 -7.68
N GLY A 94 8.27 -0.86 -7.50
CA GLY A 94 9.44 -0.30 -8.18
C GLY A 94 9.28 -0.13 -9.69
N THR A 95 8.05 -0.02 -10.19
CA THR A 95 7.77 0.07 -11.63
C THR A 95 7.91 1.48 -12.20
N GLY A 96 8.00 2.50 -11.34
CA GLY A 96 8.05 3.88 -11.77
C GLY A 96 6.74 4.39 -12.37
N ILE A 97 5.63 3.73 -12.11
CA ILE A 97 4.32 4.07 -12.70
C ILE A 97 3.86 5.49 -12.35
N LEU A 98 4.28 6.01 -11.20
CA LEU A 98 3.94 7.37 -10.80
C LEU A 98 4.61 8.42 -11.68
N LYS A 99 5.76 8.09 -12.27
CA LYS A 99 6.48 8.97 -13.19
C LYS A 99 6.03 8.80 -14.63
N THR A 100 5.74 7.55 -15.04
CA THR A 100 5.44 7.20 -16.43
C THR A 100 3.96 7.11 -16.75
N GLY A 101 3.12 6.85 -15.75
CA GLY A 101 1.70 6.52 -15.95
C GLY A 101 0.79 7.67 -16.37
N LYS A 102 1.13 8.88 -16.02
CA LYS A 102 0.39 10.12 -16.38
C LYS A 102 -1.14 9.95 -16.42
N ASP A 103 -1.77 10.57 -17.40
CA ASP A 103 -3.24 10.60 -17.55
C ASP A 103 -3.84 9.22 -17.88
N GLU A 104 -3.11 8.39 -18.64
CA GLU A 104 -3.55 7.05 -19.01
C GLU A 104 -3.72 6.16 -17.78
N PHE A 105 -2.78 6.23 -16.84
CA PHE A 105 -2.87 5.47 -15.61
C PHE A 105 -3.99 5.96 -14.70
N VAL A 106 -4.20 7.26 -14.63
CA VAL A 106 -5.35 7.84 -13.90
C VAL A 106 -6.67 7.32 -14.48
N SER A 107 -6.79 7.29 -15.81
CA SER A 107 -7.97 6.75 -16.48
C SER A 107 -8.22 5.28 -16.13
N ILE A 108 -7.17 4.47 -16.07
CA ILE A 108 -7.27 3.06 -15.66
C ILE A 108 -7.82 2.95 -14.23
N MET A 109 -7.27 3.73 -13.30
CA MET A 109 -7.71 3.72 -11.91
C MET A 109 -9.16 4.18 -11.73
N GLU A 110 -9.58 5.19 -12.50
CA GLU A 110 -10.95 5.71 -12.44
C GLU A 110 -11.99 4.71 -12.94
N ASN A 111 -11.67 3.98 -13.98
CA ASN A 111 -12.62 3.15 -14.71
C ASN A 111 -12.58 1.67 -14.35
N MET A 112 -11.57 1.22 -13.61
CA MET A 112 -11.48 -0.19 -13.22
C MET A 112 -12.61 -0.59 -12.25
N PRO A 113 -13.04 -1.88 -12.27
CA PRO A 113 -14.08 -2.36 -11.36
C PRO A 113 -13.72 -2.19 -9.88
N GLU A 114 -14.73 -2.06 -9.04
CA GLU A 114 -14.56 -1.99 -7.58
C GLU A 114 -13.91 -3.25 -6.99
N THR A 115 -13.97 -4.36 -7.71
CA THR A 115 -13.34 -5.61 -7.32
C THR A 115 -11.83 -5.65 -7.55
N THR A 116 -11.30 -4.70 -8.32
CA THR A 116 -9.86 -4.59 -8.58
C THR A 116 -9.20 -3.65 -7.58
N CYS A 117 -8.09 -4.09 -7.01
CA CYS A 117 -7.25 -3.28 -6.13
C CYS A 117 -5.84 -3.22 -6.70
N ILE A 118 -5.25 -2.03 -6.69
CA ILE A 118 -3.85 -1.82 -7.10
C ILE A 118 -3.07 -1.35 -5.89
N ILE A 119 -1.98 -2.05 -5.56
CA ILE A 119 -1.03 -1.63 -4.53
C ILE A 119 0.24 -1.17 -5.23
N ILE A 120 0.63 0.07 -5.00
CA ILE A 120 1.84 0.68 -5.58
C ILE A 120 2.86 0.88 -4.46
N CYS A 121 4.05 0.31 -4.61
CA CYS A 121 5.15 0.49 -3.69
C CYS A 121 6.29 1.22 -4.40
N GLU A 122 6.54 2.45 -4.00
CA GLU A 122 7.60 3.30 -4.57
C GLU A 122 8.34 3.97 -3.42
N PRO A 123 9.69 3.94 -3.39
CA PRO A 123 10.45 4.57 -2.32
C PRO A 123 10.36 6.10 -2.33
N GLU A 124 10.25 6.67 -3.53
CA GLU A 124 10.13 8.11 -3.71
C GLU A 124 8.99 8.44 -4.66
N VAL A 125 8.26 9.49 -4.35
CA VAL A 125 7.13 9.94 -5.16
C VAL A 125 7.21 11.45 -5.40
N ASP A 126 6.79 11.87 -6.59
CA ASP A 126 6.59 13.28 -6.89
C ASP A 126 5.16 13.66 -6.50
N LYS A 127 5.04 14.38 -5.40
CA LYS A 127 3.75 14.81 -4.86
C LYS A 127 3.02 15.81 -5.76
N ARG A 128 3.71 16.34 -6.78
CA ARG A 128 3.13 17.25 -7.77
C ARG A 128 2.50 16.53 -8.94
N SER A 129 2.76 15.23 -9.09
CA SER A 129 2.24 14.44 -10.21
C SER A 129 0.71 14.31 -10.14
N LYS A 130 0.08 14.22 -11.29
CA LYS A 130 -1.38 13.99 -11.39
C LYS A 130 -1.78 12.66 -10.77
N VAL A 131 -0.96 11.63 -10.96
CA VAL A 131 -1.20 10.28 -10.42
C VAL A 131 -1.23 10.34 -8.89
N TYR A 132 -0.23 10.96 -8.27
CA TYR A 132 -0.18 11.11 -6.82
C TYR A 132 -1.40 11.87 -6.27
N LYS A 133 -1.74 13.00 -6.90
CA LYS A 133 -2.88 13.82 -6.48
C LYS A 133 -4.19 13.03 -6.56
N TRP A 134 -4.36 12.25 -7.63
CA TRP A 134 -5.54 11.41 -7.77
C TRP A 134 -5.62 10.34 -6.68
N ILE A 135 -4.51 9.65 -6.40
CA ILE A 135 -4.45 8.60 -5.37
C ILE A 135 -4.74 9.20 -3.99
N LYS A 136 -4.17 10.36 -3.70
CA LYS A 136 -4.39 11.04 -2.42
C LYS A 136 -5.86 11.41 -2.20
N LYS A 137 -6.55 11.78 -3.26
CA LYS A 137 -7.97 12.15 -3.21
C LYS A 137 -8.90 10.94 -3.18
N ASN A 138 -8.61 9.90 -3.96
CA ASN A 138 -9.53 8.79 -4.23
C ASN A 138 -9.08 7.45 -3.66
N GLY A 139 -7.81 7.29 -3.34
CA GLY A 139 -7.22 6.08 -2.80
C GLY A 139 -6.67 6.30 -1.39
N TYR A 140 -5.66 5.53 -1.04
CA TYR A 140 -4.99 5.62 0.25
C TYR A 140 -3.49 5.77 0.06
N VAL A 141 -2.88 6.72 0.77
CA VAL A 141 -1.43 6.95 0.75
C VAL A 141 -0.86 6.68 2.14
N GLY A 142 0.02 5.68 2.23
CA GLY A 142 0.80 5.40 3.43
C GLY A 142 2.25 5.81 3.23
N GLU A 143 2.71 6.82 3.95
CA GLU A 143 4.08 7.33 3.86
C GLU A 143 4.85 6.97 5.12
N PHE A 144 5.83 6.08 4.99
CA PHE A 144 6.66 5.60 6.09
C PHE A 144 8.06 6.20 5.97
N LEU A 145 8.37 7.19 6.81
CA LEU A 145 9.63 7.93 6.78
C LEU A 145 10.47 7.65 8.01
N LYS A 146 11.77 7.37 7.81
CA LYS A 146 12.75 7.16 8.90
C LYS A 146 12.87 8.35 9.84
N LYS A 147 12.85 9.58 9.28
CA LYS A 147 12.93 10.82 10.09
C LYS A 147 11.74 10.97 11.05
N ASN A 148 10.65 10.26 10.80
CA ASN A 148 9.46 10.24 11.64
C ASN A 148 9.54 9.13 12.70
N GLN A 149 10.57 8.28 12.63
CA GLN A 149 10.81 7.19 13.55
C GLN A 149 12.20 7.33 14.13
N THR A 150 12.32 8.08 15.23
CA THR A 150 13.58 8.15 15.95
C THR A 150 13.89 6.80 16.59
N GLU A 151 15.16 6.52 16.82
CA GLU A 151 15.63 5.31 17.49
C GLU A 151 14.86 5.05 18.79
N LYS A 152 14.58 6.10 19.58
CA LYS A 152 13.75 6.02 20.79
C LYS A 152 12.34 5.52 20.51
N VAL A 153 11.76 5.92 19.41
CA VAL A 153 10.40 5.53 19.02
C VAL A 153 10.36 4.06 18.63
N LEU A 154 11.32 3.60 17.83
CA LEU A 154 11.49 2.20 17.47
C LEU A 154 11.70 1.32 18.69
N LEU A 155 12.57 1.75 19.63
CA LEU A 155 12.82 1.03 20.88
C LEU A 155 11.55 0.92 21.74
N ARG A 156 10.75 1.97 21.84
CA ARG A 156 9.47 1.95 22.56
C ARG A 156 8.48 1.00 21.91
N TRP A 157 8.43 1.00 20.60
CA TRP A 157 7.53 0.12 19.85
C TRP A 157 7.93 -1.34 20.03
N ILE A 158 9.21 -1.65 19.92
CA ILE A 158 9.77 -2.99 20.19
C ILE A 158 9.49 -3.42 21.63
N ALA A 159 9.69 -2.53 22.61
CA ALA A 159 9.42 -2.80 24.02
C ALA A 159 7.94 -3.10 24.26
N ALA A 160 7.03 -2.38 23.58
CA ALA A 160 5.59 -2.62 23.68
C ALA A 160 5.20 -3.97 23.10
N LEU A 161 5.79 -4.37 21.97
CA LEU A 161 5.58 -5.69 21.38
C LEU A 161 6.10 -6.81 22.29
N LEU A 162 7.31 -6.67 22.84
CA LEU A 162 7.88 -7.63 23.78
C LEU A 162 7.07 -7.70 25.08
N GLY A 163 6.55 -6.57 25.55
CA GLY A 163 5.66 -6.51 26.70
C GLY A 163 4.35 -7.25 26.49
N LYS A 164 3.78 -7.18 25.27
CA LYS A 164 2.60 -7.95 24.90
C LYS A 164 2.87 -9.45 24.84
N GLU A 165 4.01 -9.85 24.31
CA GLU A 165 4.40 -11.26 24.25
C GLU A 165 4.61 -11.84 25.65
N LYS A 166 5.26 -11.09 26.55
CA LYS A 166 5.43 -11.49 27.94
C LYS A 166 4.13 -11.63 28.71
N LYS A 167 3.12 -10.84 28.36
CA LYS A 167 1.78 -10.92 28.99
C LYS A 167 0.94 -12.09 28.47
N GLN A 168 1.32 -12.69 27.37
CA GLN A 168 0.63 -13.86 26.78
C GLN A 168 1.23 -15.20 27.24
N ILE A 169 2.31 -15.13 27.97
CA ILE A 169 2.93 -16.30 28.59
C ILE A 169 2.44 -16.41 30.05
#